data_c4a86f9722dd39bdebb1986984b6dd3b
#
_entry.id   c4a86f9722dd39bdebb1986984b6dd3b
#
_cell.length_a   1.000
_cell.length_b   1.000
_cell.length_c   1.000
_cell.angle_alpha   90.00
_cell.angle_beta   90.00
_cell.angle_gamma   90.00
#
_symmetry.space_group_name_H-M   'P 1'
#
loop_
_entity.id
_entity.type
_entity.pdbx_description
1 polymer ?
#
loop_
_entity_poly.entity_id
_entity_poly.type
_entity_poly.pdbx_seq_one_letter_code
_entity_poly.pdbx_strand_id
1 'polypeptide(L)'
;MALLVVLSTLLALAGAGPAWGAPATDRLERFRELAQTRLAVVENTGAPLDPAVQEEIDGILDGEVLDSLRAGGPYASAEFIRERLDSFSDAWGGASLRIQPLGDGLLLGRFRLSGKGVGSSVRLYGARRGEAALLKSWSDAGVPEIYRWTGSRRSDVEFLLAWAGEAGPHSWPLRLELWRMRGGRLDPVWRSADHYPEALWISHLDVTADRIVLRRELRYPGWKPGCDVQAEQEDRYRADATGGLALVGRQLFNGWHRDLQRSATRFFAALAAGDRRTLAELVPDAALRARLPRGLTPEPACDSQNPDTPSVAIVAAGVATPSGGHAPWSLWWGRAPSGWRLTGAAPVLE
;
A
#
# COMPACT_ATOMS: atom_id res chain seq x y z
N MET A 1 30.86 49.76 47.56
CA MET A 1 31.66 48.58 47.15
C MET A 1 30.92 47.33 47.66
N ALA A 2 30.24 46.62 46.81
CA ALA A 2 29.64 45.32 47.12
C ALA A 2 29.89 44.41 45.94
N LEU A 3 30.70 43.40 46.17
CA LEU A 3 31.19 42.38 45.23
C LEU A 3 30.10 41.28 45.09
N LEU A 4 29.52 41.16 43.92
CA LEU A 4 28.57 40.08 43.60
C LEU A 4 29.37 38.92 43.00
N VAL A 5 29.46 37.82 43.74
CA VAL A 5 30.03 36.55 43.25
C VAL A 5 28.91 35.76 42.56
N VAL A 6 28.99 35.61 41.22
CA VAL A 6 28.08 34.74 40.45
C VAL A 6 28.68 33.35 40.41
N LEU A 7 28.08 32.41 41.12
CA LEU A 7 28.41 30.99 41.11
C LEU A 7 27.71 30.34 39.90
N SER A 8 28.48 30.04 38.84
CA SER A 8 27.98 29.31 37.67
C SER A 8 28.05 27.81 37.97
N THR A 9 26.90 27.19 38.23
CA THR A 9 26.76 25.74 38.30
C THR A 9 26.66 25.17 36.87
N LEU A 10 27.74 24.54 36.40
CA LEU A 10 27.73 23.68 35.22
C LEU A 10 26.98 22.38 35.57
N LEU A 11 25.73 22.27 35.07
CA LEU A 11 25.03 21.00 35.00
C LEU A 11 25.67 20.16 33.87
N ALA A 12 26.44 19.16 34.21
CA ALA A 12 26.87 18.12 33.28
C ALA A 12 25.64 17.24 32.93
N LEU A 13 25.01 17.48 31.78
CA LEU A 13 24.10 16.52 31.17
C LEU A 13 24.95 15.32 30.71
N ALA A 14 24.99 14.28 31.54
CA ALA A 14 25.44 12.95 31.12
C ALA A 14 24.40 12.45 30.11
N GLY A 15 24.68 12.68 28.82
CA GLY A 15 23.93 12.03 27.73
C GLY A 15 24.13 10.52 27.85
N ALA A 16 23.06 9.79 28.17
CA ALA A 16 23.01 8.36 27.97
C ALA A 16 23.14 8.13 26.45
N GLY A 17 24.36 7.88 25.99
CA GLY A 17 24.60 7.40 24.63
C GLY A 17 23.87 6.07 24.45
N PRO A 18 23.39 5.77 23.23
CA PRO A 18 22.74 4.51 22.96
C PRO A 18 23.66 3.36 23.35
N ALA A 19 23.12 2.35 24.02
CA ALA A 19 23.83 1.16 24.52
C ALA A 19 24.33 0.26 23.36
N TRP A 20 25.29 0.74 22.61
CA TRP A 20 25.91 0.06 21.46
C TRP A 20 27.10 -0.77 21.95
N GLY A 21 26.84 -1.86 22.67
CA GLY A 21 27.97 -2.65 23.18
C GLY A 21 27.64 -3.87 24.02
N ALA A 22 26.37 -4.28 24.13
CA ALA A 22 26.04 -5.52 24.81
C ALA A 22 26.62 -6.72 24.05
N PRO A 23 27.22 -7.72 24.71
CA PRO A 23 27.72 -8.93 24.07
C PRO A 23 26.55 -9.66 23.36
N ALA A 24 26.86 -10.40 22.29
CA ALA A 24 25.87 -11.04 21.43
C ALA A 24 24.87 -11.96 22.18
N THR A 25 25.32 -12.58 23.29
CA THR A 25 24.47 -13.41 24.14
C THR A 25 23.36 -12.61 24.83
N ASP A 26 23.69 -11.39 25.28
CA ASP A 26 22.73 -10.51 25.95
C ASP A 26 21.69 -9.97 24.97
N ARG A 27 22.04 -9.79 23.68
CA ARG A 27 21.11 -9.30 22.65
C ARG A 27 19.97 -10.28 22.37
N LEU A 28 20.28 -11.56 22.24
CA LEU A 28 19.24 -12.58 21.99
C LEU A 28 18.32 -12.73 23.20
N GLU A 29 18.84 -12.68 24.42
CA GLU A 29 18.02 -12.71 25.64
C GLU A 29 17.15 -11.46 25.76
N ARG A 30 17.70 -10.29 25.50
CA ARG A 30 16.93 -9.05 25.51
C ARG A 30 15.84 -9.06 24.43
N PHE A 31 16.13 -9.57 23.24
CA PHE A 31 15.11 -9.75 22.19
C PHE A 31 14.00 -10.69 22.65
N ARG A 32 14.33 -11.82 23.30
CA ARG A 32 13.33 -12.75 23.84
C ARG A 32 12.41 -12.08 24.86
N GLU A 33 12.99 -11.31 25.76
CA GLU A 33 12.22 -10.55 26.77
C GLU A 33 11.22 -9.58 26.08
N LEU A 34 11.70 -8.80 25.11
CA LEU A 34 10.85 -7.87 24.36
C LEU A 34 9.78 -8.60 23.55
N ALA A 35 10.12 -9.74 22.94
CA ALA A 35 9.17 -10.55 22.20
C ALA A 35 8.03 -11.06 23.10
N GLN A 36 8.37 -11.64 24.26
CA GLN A 36 7.40 -12.19 25.20
C GLN A 36 6.54 -11.12 25.89
N THR A 37 7.09 -9.95 26.16
CA THR A 37 6.40 -8.90 26.92
C THR A 37 5.72 -7.86 26.04
N ARG A 38 6.20 -7.60 24.83
CA ARG A 38 5.74 -6.51 23.95
C ARG A 38 5.15 -7.02 22.65
N LEU A 39 5.88 -7.85 21.87
CA LEU A 39 5.38 -8.36 20.60
C LEU A 39 4.19 -9.30 20.79
N ALA A 40 4.17 -10.11 21.84
CA ALA A 40 3.05 -10.97 22.18
C ALA A 40 1.75 -10.16 22.43
N VAL A 41 1.85 -8.99 23.07
CA VAL A 41 0.69 -8.10 23.25
C VAL A 41 0.18 -7.56 21.92
N VAL A 42 1.08 -7.08 21.05
CA VAL A 42 0.74 -6.57 19.72
C VAL A 42 0.06 -7.66 18.88
N GLU A 43 0.61 -8.88 18.86
CA GLU A 43 0.05 -10.00 18.09
C GLU A 43 -1.35 -10.38 18.57
N ASN A 44 -1.58 -10.39 19.89
CA ASN A 44 -2.86 -10.77 20.48
C ASN A 44 -3.93 -9.67 20.39
N THR A 45 -3.54 -8.40 20.50
CA THR A 45 -4.49 -7.29 20.56
C THR A 45 -4.66 -6.55 19.24
N GLY A 46 -3.69 -6.68 18.30
CA GLY A 46 -3.61 -5.87 17.09
C GLY A 46 -3.26 -4.40 17.37
N ALA A 47 -2.82 -4.07 18.60
CA ALA A 47 -2.39 -2.72 18.93
C ALA A 47 -1.10 -2.35 18.18
N PRO A 48 -0.85 -1.07 17.88
CA PRO A 48 0.43 -0.66 17.29
C PRO A 48 1.59 -0.94 18.27
N LEU A 49 2.74 -1.30 17.72
CA LEU A 49 3.97 -1.42 18.50
C LEU A 49 4.45 -0.03 18.94
N ASP A 50 4.86 0.08 20.19
CA ASP A 50 5.47 1.30 20.70
C ASP A 50 6.75 1.61 19.89
N PRO A 51 6.89 2.83 19.33
CA PRO A 51 8.05 3.20 18.53
C PRO A 51 9.39 3.04 19.27
N ALA A 52 9.44 3.27 20.59
CA ALA A 52 10.66 3.10 21.37
C ALA A 52 11.05 1.61 21.48
N VAL A 53 10.07 0.72 21.64
CA VAL A 53 10.28 -0.73 21.64
C VAL A 53 10.74 -1.20 20.26
N GLN A 54 10.15 -0.67 19.20
CA GLN A 54 10.59 -0.99 17.84
C GLN A 54 12.03 -0.54 17.59
N GLU A 55 12.40 0.67 18.01
CA GLU A 55 13.76 1.19 17.87
C GLU A 55 14.76 0.34 18.66
N GLU A 56 14.40 -0.11 19.86
CA GLU A 56 15.25 -1.01 20.67
C GLU A 56 15.45 -2.36 19.96
N ILE A 57 14.39 -2.99 19.47
CA ILE A 57 14.48 -4.25 18.73
C ILE A 57 15.31 -4.08 17.44
N ASP A 58 15.03 -3.04 16.67
CA ASP A 58 15.77 -2.72 15.46
C ASP A 58 17.28 -2.50 15.79
N GLY A 59 17.60 -1.82 16.89
CA GLY A 59 18.97 -1.62 17.36
C GLY A 59 19.69 -2.92 17.75
N ILE A 60 18.98 -3.87 18.34
CA ILE A 60 19.51 -5.21 18.66
C ILE A 60 19.85 -5.95 17.34
N LEU A 61 18.95 -5.97 16.39
CA LEU A 61 19.15 -6.65 15.10
C LEU A 61 20.25 -5.97 14.26
N ASP A 62 20.28 -4.63 14.23
CA ASP A 62 21.35 -3.86 13.57
C ASP A 62 22.72 -4.20 14.20
N GLY A 63 22.78 -4.28 15.52
CA GLY A 63 24.01 -4.65 16.23
C GLY A 63 24.53 -6.01 15.81
N GLU A 64 23.66 -7.00 15.65
CA GLU A 64 24.06 -8.35 15.22
C GLU A 64 24.59 -8.35 13.78
N VAL A 65 23.92 -7.63 12.87
CA VAL A 65 24.37 -7.50 11.46
C VAL A 65 25.70 -6.75 11.39
N LEU A 66 25.83 -5.61 12.08
CA LEU A 66 27.02 -4.77 12.01
C LEU A 66 28.25 -5.44 12.62
N ASP A 67 28.08 -6.19 13.71
CA ASP A 67 29.21 -6.92 14.30
C ASP A 67 29.70 -8.04 13.38
N SER A 68 28.78 -8.75 12.72
CA SER A 68 29.13 -9.74 11.70
C SER A 68 29.88 -9.11 10.53
N LEU A 69 29.43 -7.95 10.04
CA LEU A 69 30.10 -7.21 8.98
C LEU A 69 31.50 -6.71 9.40
N ARG A 70 31.68 -6.24 10.63
CA ARG A 70 32.97 -5.79 11.19
C ARG A 70 33.94 -6.92 11.36
N ALA A 71 33.48 -8.11 11.74
CA ALA A 71 34.31 -9.30 11.83
C ALA A 71 34.93 -9.71 10.49
N GLY A 72 34.26 -9.36 9.37
CA GLY A 72 34.79 -9.57 8.03
C GLY A 72 34.88 -11.04 7.62
N GLY A 73 35.47 -11.29 6.45
CA GLY A 73 35.66 -12.65 5.94
C GLY A 73 34.35 -13.45 5.83
N PRO A 74 34.31 -14.73 6.24
CA PRO A 74 33.14 -15.57 6.19
C PRO A 74 31.95 -15.02 7.01
N TYR A 75 32.24 -14.32 8.10
CA TYR A 75 31.23 -13.76 9.00
C TYR A 75 30.42 -12.61 8.36
N ALA A 76 30.98 -11.91 7.40
CA ALA A 76 30.31 -10.84 6.68
C ALA A 76 29.42 -11.34 5.54
N SER A 77 29.33 -12.65 5.31
CA SER A 77 28.47 -13.22 4.27
C SER A 77 26.99 -13.09 4.65
N ALA A 78 26.14 -12.86 3.63
CA ALA A 78 24.69 -12.81 3.86
C ALA A 78 24.14 -14.13 4.40
N GLU A 79 24.77 -15.24 4.10
CA GLU A 79 24.39 -16.56 4.59
C GLU A 79 24.66 -16.69 6.11
N PHE A 80 25.86 -16.36 6.55
CA PHE A 80 26.21 -16.36 7.98
C PHE A 80 25.29 -15.42 8.78
N ILE A 81 25.10 -14.19 8.30
CA ILE A 81 24.22 -13.23 8.96
C ILE A 81 22.78 -13.75 9.04
N ARG A 82 22.30 -14.45 8.00
CA ARG A 82 20.98 -15.07 8.02
C ARG A 82 20.87 -16.14 9.11
N GLU A 83 21.85 -17.04 9.22
CA GLU A 83 21.88 -18.06 10.28
C GLU A 83 21.86 -17.43 11.68
N ARG A 84 22.57 -16.31 11.86
CA ARG A 84 22.53 -15.56 13.12
C ARG A 84 21.13 -15.00 13.41
N LEU A 85 20.48 -14.40 12.41
CA LEU A 85 19.13 -13.83 12.55
C LEU A 85 18.04 -14.92 12.70
N ASP A 86 18.27 -16.13 12.21
CA ASP A 86 17.35 -17.25 12.40
C ASP A 86 17.16 -17.58 13.89
N SER A 87 18.20 -17.44 14.72
CA SER A 87 18.08 -17.58 16.19
C SER A 87 17.10 -16.58 16.82
N PHE A 88 17.00 -15.37 16.28
CA PHE A 88 16.01 -14.37 16.70
C PHE A 88 14.60 -14.71 16.17
N SER A 89 14.50 -15.21 14.95
CA SER A 89 13.23 -15.70 14.40
C SER A 89 12.70 -16.90 15.20
N ASP A 90 13.57 -17.81 15.62
CA ASP A 90 13.20 -18.95 16.47
C ASP A 90 12.76 -18.50 17.87
N ALA A 91 13.35 -17.43 18.39
CA ALA A 91 12.98 -16.85 19.68
C ALA A 91 11.58 -16.19 19.65
N TRP A 92 11.12 -15.79 18.47
CA TRP A 92 9.79 -15.23 18.26
C TRP A 92 9.21 -15.70 16.90
N GLY A 93 8.35 -16.72 16.94
CA GLY A 93 7.80 -17.37 15.74
C GLY A 93 6.95 -16.47 14.80
N GLY A 94 6.56 -15.25 15.25
CA GLY A 94 5.92 -14.25 14.41
C GLY A 94 6.89 -13.44 13.55
N ALA A 95 8.20 -13.46 13.85
CA ALA A 95 9.20 -12.68 13.14
C ALA A 95 9.63 -13.35 11.82
N SER A 96 9.92 -12.51 10.83
CA SER A 96 10.60 -12.92 9.59
C SER A 96 11.74 -11.96 9.32
N LEU A 97 12.97 -12.41 9.62
CA LEU A 97 14.18 -11.63 9.51
C LEU A 97 14.99 -12.14 8.31
N ARG A 98 15.12 -11.32 7.28
CA ARG A 98 15.78 -11.70 6.02
C ARG A 98 16.89 -10.73 5.67
N ILE A 99 18.01 -11.25 5.19
CA ILE A 99 19.14 -10.49 4.63
C ILE A 99 19.37 -10.96 3.20
N GLN A 100 19.59 -10.00 2.32
CA GLN A 100 19.94 -10.29 0.91
C GLN A 100 21.03 -9.35 0.41
N PRO A 101 21.99 -9.85 -0.39
CA PRO A 101 23.01 -9.01 -1.01
C PRO A 101 22.39 -8.21 -2.16
N LEU A 102 22.74 -6.90 -2.25
CA LEU A 102 22.40 -6.05 -3.38
C LEU A 102 23.52 -5.94 -4.43
N GLY A 103 24.76 -6.21 -4.06
CA GLY A 103 25.96 -5.97 -4.82
C GLY A 103 26.80 -4.87 -4.19
N ASP A 104 28.06 -4.72 -4.65
CA ASP A 104 29.02 -3.68 -4.20
C ASP A 104 29.20 -3.61 -2.68
N GLY A 105 29.15 -4.76 -2.00
CA GLY A 105 29.26 -4.84 -0.54
C GLY A 105 28.05 -4.32 0.23
N LEU A 106 26.92 -4.09 -0.45
CA LEU A 106 25.66 -3.67 0.16
C LEU A 106 24.80 -4.88 0.53
N LEU A 107 24.18 -4.81 1.72
CA LEU A 107 23.18 -5.78 2.19
C LEU A 107 21.87 -5.06 2.50
N LEU A 108 20.75 -5.68 2.13
CA LEU A 108 19.41 -5.26 2.55
C LEU A 108 18.84 -6.25 3.57
N GLY A 109 18.49 -5.71 4.75
CA GLY A 109 17.69 -6.39 5.74
C GLY A 109 16.21 -6.09 5.54
N ARG A 110 15.37 -7.11 5.58
CA ARG A 110 13.91 -7.02 5.64
C ARG A 110 13.47 -7.68 6.92
N PHE A 111 13.07 -6.86 7.89
CA PHE A 111 12.67 -7.31 9.21
C PHE A 111 11.17 -7.08 9.40
N ARG A 112 10.47 -8.11 9.74
CA ARG A 112 9.05 -8.10 10.07
C ARG A 112 8.88 -8.78 11.42
N LEU A 113 8.37 -8.06 12.40
CA LEU A 113 8.27 -8.55 13.78
C LEU A 113 6.93 -9.24 14.09
N SER A 114 5.92 -9.10 13.22
CA SER A 114 4.65 -9.81 13.37
C SER A 114 4.10 -10.29 12.03
N GLY A 115 3.22 -11.29 12.06
CA GLY A 115 2.52 -11.80 10.89
C GLY A 115 1.62 -10.75 10.21
N LYS A 116 1.15 -9.76 10.96
CA LYS A 116 0.27 -8.68 10.49
C LYS A 116 1.03 -7.46 9.94
N GLY A 117 2.36 -7.54 9.80
CA GLY A 117 3.19 -6.45 9.26
C GLY A 117 3.51 -5.34 10.27
N VAL A 118 3.04 -5.44 11.51
CA VAL A 118 3.41 -4.51 12.58
C VAL A 118 4.90 -4.66 12.91
N GLY A 119 5.60 -3.53 13.06
CA GLY A 119 7.04 -3.53 13.32
C GLY A 119 7.87 -3.97 12.11
N SER A 120 7.41 -3.69 10.89
CA SER A 120 8.20 -3.95 9.69
C SER A 120 9.21 -2.86 9.43
N SER A 121 10.45 -3.24 9.12
CA SER A 121 11.51 -2.32 8.70
C SER A 121 12.36 -2.90 7.57
N VAL A 122 12.94 -2.00 6.78
CA VAL A 122 13.95 -2.32 5.77
C VAL A 122 15.22 -1.55 6.13
N ARG A 123 16.36 -2.23 6.11
CA ARG A 123 17.65 -1.73 6.59
C ARG A 123 18.69 -1.92 5.50
N LEU A 124 19.38 -0.85 5.10
CA LEU A 124 20.49 -0.91 4.15
C LEU A 124 21.80 -0.79 4.90
N TYR A 125 22.62 -1.81 4.79
CA TYR A 125 23.95 -1.85 5.36
C TYR A 125 25.03 -1.79 4.28
N GLY A 126 26.16 -1.22 4.62
CA GLY A 126 27.31 -1.12 3.74
C GLY A 126 28.48 -0.49 4.46
N ALA A 127 29.48 -0.02 3.71
CA ALA A 127 30.62 0.69 4.26
C ALA A 127 30.41 2.21 4.20
N ARG A 128 30.69 2.89 5.33
CA ARG A 128 30.84 4.34 5.40
C ARG A 128 32.23 4.68 5.91
N ARG A 129 33.04 5.33 5.08
CA ARG A 129 34.46 5.62 5.37
C ARG A 129 35.30 4.35 5.68
N GLY A 130 34.95 3.23 5.05
CA GLY A 130 35.62 1.95 5.25
C GLY A 130 35.12 1.11 6.42
N GLU A 131 34.20 1.62 7.23
CA GLU A 131 33.64 0.89 8.37
C GLU A 131 32.21 0.43 8.09
N ALA A 132 31.83 -0.75 8.59
CA ALA A 132 30.47 -1.27 8.48
C ALA A 132 29.49 -0.36 9.20
N ALA A 133 28.43 0.06 8.48
CA ALA A 133 27.45 1.00 8.96
C ALA A 133 26.05 0.70 8.42
N LEU A 134 25.03 1.07 9.21
CA LEU A 134 23.67 1.25 8.72
C LEU A 134 23.63 2.54 7.87
N LEU A 135 23.36 2.41 6.59
CA LEU A 135 23.34 3.53 5.65
C LEU A 135 21.97 4.21 5.62
N LYS A 136 20.92 3.42 5.73
CA LYS A 136 19.53 3.90 5.68
C LYS A 136 18.59 2.89 6.34
N SER A 137 17.55 3.41 6.96
CA SER A 137 16.40 2.64 7.45
C SER A 137 15.09 3.19 6.89
N TRP A 138 14.13 2.31 6.72
CA TRP A 138 12.75 2.61 6.40
C TRP A 138 11.86 1.80 7.33
N SER A 139 10.81 2.41 7.83
CA SER A 139 9.77 1.75 8.62
C SER A 139 8.41 2.18 8.11
N ASP A 140 7.49 1.25 7.99
CA ASP A 140 6.10 1.51 7.60
C ASP A 140 5.18 0.44 8.18
N ALA A 141 3.88 0.76 8.26
CA ALA A 141 2.85 -0.22 8.45
C ALA A 141 2.67 -1.02 7.15
N GLY A 142 2.74 -2.34 7.24
CA GLY A 142 2.60 -3.21 6.09
C GLY A 142 3.79 -4.15 5.91
N VAL A 143 3.70 -4.96 4.87
CA VAL A 143 4.71 -5.97 4.53
C VAL A 143 5.64 -5.41 3.46
N PRO A 144 6.94 -5.24 3.76
CA PRO A 144 7.89 -4.80 2.76
C PRO A 144 8.28 -5.93 1.81
N GLU A 145 8.37 -5.61 0.54
CA GLU A 145 8.93 -6.43 -0.52
C GLU A 145 10.06 -5.66 -1.21
N ILE A 146 11.13 -6.36 -1.57
CA ILE A 146 12.30 -5.74 -2.19
C ILE A 146 12.60 -6.44 -3.50
N TYR A 147 12.59 -5.69 -4.58
CA TYR A 147 12.89 -6.17 -5.92
C TYR A 147 14.21 -5.58 -6.39
N ARG A 148 15.10 -6.45 -6.87
CA ARG A 148 16.33 -6.02 -7.50
C ARG A 148 15.99 -5.35 -8.83
N TRP A 149 16.52 -4.14 -9.05
CA TRP A 149 16.27 -3.38 -10.26
C TRP A 149 17.55 -3.27 -11.09
N THR A 150 17.44 -3.50 -12.38
CA THR A 150 18.62 -3.50 -13.29
C THR A 150 18.43 -2.57 -14.49
N GLY A 151 17.45 -1.66 -14.40
CA GLY A 151 17.04 -0.80 -15.51
C GLY A 151 18.01 0.32 -15.88
N SER A 152 19.05 0.57 -15.05
CA SER A 152 19.97 1.67 -15.27
C SER A 152 21.41 1.20 -15.63
N ARG A 153 22.35 2.10 -15.46
CA ARG A 153 23.77 1.84 -15.81
C ARG A 153 24.36 0.73 -14.94
N ARG A 154 25.23 -0.10 -15.51
CA ARG A 154 25.88 -1.25 -14.85
C ARG A 154 26.63 -0.94 -13.54
N SER A 155 26.96 0.34 -13.29
CA SER A 155 27.73 0.77 -12.11
C SER A 155 26.87 1.21 -10.93
N ASP A 156 25.55 1.33 -11.09
CA ASP A 156 24.67 1.79 -10.02
C ASP A 156 23.93 0.58 -9.41
N VAL A 157 23.78 0.57 -8.10
CA VAL A 157 22.94 -0.42 -7.40
C VAL A 157 21.55 0.16 -7.22
N GLU A 158 20.56 -0.53 -7.76
CA GLU A 158 19.17 -0.09 -7.69
C GLU A 158 18.27 -1.17 -7.12
N PHE A 159 17.26 -0.74 -6.39
CA PHE A 159 16.21 -1.62 -5.89
C PHE A 159 14.88 -0.88 -5.78
N LEU A 160 13.80 -1.62 -6.02
CA LEU A 160 12.44 -1.16 -5.79
C LEU A 160 11.99 -1.68 -4.42
N LEU A 161 11.56 -0.76 -3.57
CA LEU A 161 10.95 -1.05 -2.28
C LEU A 161 9.44 -0.91 -2.43
N ALA A 162 8.71 -1.96 -2.10
CA ALA A 162 7.26 -2.00 -2.08
C ALA A 162 6.77 -2.22 -0.64
N TRP A 163 5.77 -1.46 -0.23
CA TRP A 163 5.08 -1.64 1.04
C TRP A 163 3.62 -1.99 0.75
N ALA A 164 3.25 -3.24 1.03
CA ALA A 164 1.90 -3.72 0.89
C ALA A 164 1.17 -3.59 2.23
N GLY A 165 0.09 -2.83 2.26
CA GLY A 165 -0.78 -2.73 3.43
C GLY A 165 -1.74 -3.92 3.56
N GLU A 166 -2.63 -3.85 4.53
CA GLU A 166 -3.61 -4.91 4.77
C GLU A 166 -4.54 -5.07 3.56
N ALA A 167 -4.67 -6.31 3.11
CA ALA A 167 -5.46 -6.64 1.94
C ALA A 167 -6.96 -6.49 2.23
N GLY A 168 -7.66 -5.80 1.34
CA GLY A 168 -9.11 -5.87 1.22
C GLY A 168 -9.54 -7.13 0.44
N PRO A 169 -10.84 -7.29 0.17
CA PRO A 169 -11.35 -8.46 -0.56
C PRO A 169 -10.75 -8.63 -1.96
N HIS A 170 -10.46 -7.54 -2.66
CA HIS A 170 -10.03 -7.55 -4.07
C HIS A 170 -8.80 -6.71 -4.35
N SER A 171 -8.36 -5.89 -3.38
CA SER A 171 -7.24 -4.98 -3.55
C SER A 171 -6.53 -4.71 -2.23
N TRP A 172 -5.31 -4.24 -2.31
CA TRP A 172 -4.52 -3.82 -1.16
C TRP A 172 -3.83 -2.49 -1.43
N PRO A 173 -3.62 -1.66 -0.40
CA PRO A 173 -2.86 -0.43 -0.55
C PRO A 173 -1.39 -0.75 -0.79
N LEU A 174 -0.78 -0.02 -1.70
CA LEU A 174 0.62 -0.21 -2.08
C LEU A 174 1.34 1.13 -2.12
N ARG A 175 2.57 1.14 -1.59
CA ARG A 175 3.54 2.22 -1.82
C ARG A 175 4.78 1.64 -2.47
N LEU A 176 5.25 2.28 -3.54
CA LEU A 176 6.45 1.89 -4.28
C LEU A 176 7.45 3.03 -4.28
N GLU A 177 8.73 2.70 -4.08
CA GLU A 177 9.85 3.64 -4.15
C GLU A 177 11.04 2.97 -4.85
N LEU A 178 11.51 3.56 -5.94
CA LEU A 178 12.74 3.13 -6.61
C LEU A 178 13.91 3.94 -6.04
N TRP A 179 14.88 3.23 -5.51
CA TRP A 179 16.09 3.79 -4.90
C TRP A 179 17.33 3.45 -5.70
N ARG A 180 18.27 4.39 -5.74
CA ARG A 180 19.55 4.23 -6.41
C ARG A 180 20.70 4.61 -5.48
N MET A 181 21.70 3.74 -5.41
CA MET A 181 22.98 4.01 -4.79
C MET A 181 23.98 4.36 -5.88
N ARG A 182 24.54 5.56 -5.82
CA ARG A 182 25.55 6.06 -6.76
C ARG A 182 26.64 6.82 -6.03
N GLY A 183 27.90 6.40 -6.19
CA GLY A 183 29.03 7.09 -5.54
C GLY A 183 28.90 7.18 -4.02
N GLY A 184 28.31 6.20 -3.37
CA GLY A 184 28.09 6.18 -1.92
C GLY A 184 26.90 7.02 -1.44
N ARG A 185 26.12 7.61 -2.35
CA ARG A 185 24.91 8.37 -2.05
C ARG A 185 23.68 7.59 -2.48
N LEU A 186 22.70 7.50 -1.58
CA LEU A 186 21.42 6.85 -1.81
C LEU A 186 20.32 7.89 -2.04
N ASP A 187 19.73 7.88 -3.23
CA ASP A 187 18.68 8.81 -3.62
C ASP A 187 17.43 8.05 -4.09
N PRO A 188 16.22 8.53 -3.76
CA PRO A 188 15.00 8.04 -4.39
C PRO A 188 14.90 8.63 -5.80
N VAL A 189 14.73 7.78 -6.81
CA VAL A 189 14.63 8.20 -8.21
C VAL A 189 13.19 8.20 -8.73
N TRP A 190 12.29 7.49 -8.04
CA TRP A 190 10.87 7.49 -8.35
C TRP A 190 10.05 7.06 -7.12
N ARG A 191 8.87 7.63 -6.94
CA ARG A 191 7.92 7.28 -5.88
C ARG A 191 6.52 7.20 -6.44
N SER A 192 5.76 6.18 -6.06
CA SER A 192 4.36 6.07 -6.45
C SER A 192 3.49 7.24 -5.96
N ALA A 193 3.78 7.80 -4.79
CA ALA A 193 3.05 8.93 -4.23
C ALA A 193 3.08 10.19 -5.12
N ASP A 194 4.15 10.38 -5.91
CA ASP A 194 4.28 11.51 -6.82
C ASP A 194 3.36 11.39 -8.05
N HIS A 195 2.91 10.16 -8.36
CA HIS A 195 2.07 9.83 -9.52
C HIS A 195 0.64 9.46 -9.15
N TYR A 196 0.42 9.04 -7.91
CA TYR A 196 -0.86 8.63 -7.35
C TYR A 196 -1.07 9.37 -6.02
N PRO A 197 -1.56 10.63 -6.06
CA PRO A 197 -1.75 11.45 -4.85
C PRO A 197 -2.81 10.87 -3.90
N GLU A 198 -3.76 10.10 -4.44
CA GLU A 198 -4.63 9.25 -3.64
C GLU A 198 -3.92 7.93 -3.32
N ALA A 199 -4.31 7.26 -2.24
CA ALA A 199 -3.72 5.96 -1.92
C ALA A 199 -3.84 5.00 -3.12
N LEU A 200 -2.72 4.39 -3.50
CA LEU A 200 -2.65 3.43 -4.61
C LEU A 200 -3.19 2.07 -4.12
N TRP A 201 -4.42 1.75 -4.52
CA TRP A 201 -5.04 0.45 -4.27
C TRP A 201 -4.91 -0.42 -5.50
N ILE A 202 -4.24 -1.56 -5.37
CA ILE A 202 -3.95 -2.45 -6.48
C ILE A 202 -4.60 -3.82 -6.31
N SER A 203 -5.00 -4.41 -7.43
CA SER A 203 -5.45 -5.80 -7.54
C SER A 203 -4.37 -6.71 -8.12
N HIS A 204 -3.33 -6.14 -8.74
CA HIS A 204 -2.23 -6.90 -9.32
C HIS A 204 -0.93 -6.08 -9.36
N LEU A 205 0.18 -6.74 -9.04
CA LEU A 205 1.55 -6.21 -9.19
C LEU A 205 2.43 -7.28 -9.84
N ASP A 206 3.08 -6.93 -10.94
CA ASP A 206 4.16 -7.70 -11.55
C ASP A 206 5.40 -6.81 -11.66
N VAL A 207 6.50 -7.24 -11.05
CA VAL A 207 7.78 -6.53 -11.07
C VAL A 207 8.84 -7.44 -11.65
N THR A 208 9.44 -6.98 -12.74
CA THR A 208 10.63 -7.60 -13.31
C THR A 208 11.84 -6.69 -13.13
N ALA A 209 12.99 -7.10 -13.63
CA ALA A 209 14.24 -6.35 -13.45
C ALA A 209 14.22 -4.90 -14.02
N ASP A 210 13.35 -4.61 -14.98
CA ASP A 210 13.30 -3.32 -15.70
C ASP A 210 11.87 -2.80 -15.94
N ARG A 211 10.86 -3.51 -15.42
CA ARG A 211 9.45 -3.22 -15.70
C ARG A 211 8.59 -3.40 -14.45
N ILE A 212 7.61 -2.52 -14.30
CA ILE A 212 6.51 -2.65 -13.35
C ILE A 212 5.21 -2.65 -14.13
N VAL A 213 4.35 -3.62 -13.86
CA VAL A 213 2.95 -3.64 -14.28
C VAL A 213 2.11 -3.63 -13.03
N LEU A 214 1.28 -2.63 -12.88
CA LEU A 214 0.36 -2.53 -11.75
C LEU A 214 -1.06 -2.31 -12.26
N ARG A 215 -1.99 -3.08 -11.71
CA ARG A 215 -3.43 -2.87 -11.94
C ARG A 215 -4.03 -2.29 -10.68
N ARG A 216 -4.71 -1.17 -10.80
CA ARG A 216 -5.28 -0.42 -9.69
C ARG A 216 -6.77 -0.17 -9.88
N GLU A 217 -7.49 -0.11 -8.78
CA GLU A 217 -8.86 0.35 -8.76
C GLU A 217 -8.96 1.81 -9.19
N LEU A 218 -9.93 2.09 -10.05
CA LEU A 218 -10.35 3.46 -10.35
C LEU A 218 -11.53 3.80 -9.46
N ARG A 219 -11.28 4.58 -8.41
CA ARG A 219 -12.33 5.13 -7.57
C ARG A 219 -12.94 6.36 -8.24
N TYR A 220 -14.22 6.33 -8.50
CA TYR A 220 -14.97 7.38 -9.17
C TYR A 220 -16.27 7.62 -8.41
N PRO A 221 -16.99 8.76 -8.60
CA PRO A 221 -18.29 8.95 -8.00
C PRO A 221 -19.24 7.80 -8.35
N GLY A 222 -19.73 7.07 -7.34
CA GLY A 222 -20.53 5.86 -7.50
C GLY A 222 -19.75 4.54 -7.44
N TRP A 223 -18.41 4.58 -7.27
CA TRP A 223 -17.63 3.39 -6.93
C TRP A 223 -18.08 2.85 -5.56
N LYS A 224 -18.24 1.52 -5.45
CA LYS A 224 -18.79 0.87 -4.26
C LYS A 224 -17.77 -0.07 -3.63
N PRO A 225 -17.37 0.13 -2.36
CA PRO A 225 -16.48 -0.79 -1.67
C PRO A 225 -17.03 -2.21 -1.62
N GLY A 226 -16.19 -3.20 -1.88
CA GLY A 226 -16.54 -4.62 -1.77
C GLY A 226 -17.31 -5.20 -2.96
N CYS A 227 -17.66 -4.39 -3.97
CA CYS A 227 -18.21 -4.92 -5.22
C CYS A 227 -17.09 -5.46 -6.12
N ASP A 228 -17.30 -6.67 -6.65
CA ASP A 228 -16.38 -7.28 -7.61
C ASP A 228 -16.35 -6.52 -8.95
N VAL A 229 -15.25 -6.68 -9.66
CA VAL A 229 -15.13 -6.38 -11.11
C VAL A 229 -15.54 -4.95 -11.47
N GLN A 230 -15.15 -3.96 -10.69
CA GLN A 230 -15.34 -2.56 -11.05
C GLN A 230 -14.26 -2.06 -12.04
N ALA A 231 -14.32 -0.78 -12.42
CA ALA A 231 -13.34 -0.25 -13.36
C ALA A 231 -11.94 -0.24 -12.75
N GLU A 232 -10.99 -0.81 -13.47
CA GLU A 232 -9.57 -0.86 -13.12
C GLU A 232 -8.72 -0.23 -14.22
N GLN A 233 -7.52 0.20 -13.84
CA GLN A 233 -6.52 0.69 -14.79
C GLN A 233 -5.21 -0.04 -14.57
N GLU A 234 -4.65 -0.58 -15.65
CA GLU A 234 -3.31 -1.12 -15.67
C GLU A 234 -2.34 -0.07 -16.20
N ASP A 235 -1.36 0.27 -15.39
CA ASP A 235 -0.25 1.16 -15.75
C ASP A 235 1.02 0.32 -15.89
N ARG A 236 1.74 0.51 -17.00
CA ARG A 236 2.99 -0.17 -17.33
C ARG A 236 4.12 0.82 -17.32
N TYR A 237 5.11 0.57 -16.48
CA TYR A 237 6.31 1.38 -16.36
C TYR A 237 7.52 0.61 -16.83
N ARG A 238 8.47 1.32 -17.43
CA ARG A 238 9.80 0.80 -17.74
C ARG A 238 10.89 1.77 -17.28
N ALA A 239 12.09 1.21 -17.08
CA ALA A 239 13.26 2.03 -16.88
C ALA A 239 13.47 2.94 -18.10
N ASP A 240 13.69 4.23 -17.84
CA ASP A 240 14.04 5.21 -18.85
C ASP A 240 15.57 5.37 -19.02
N ALA A 241 15.99 6.14 -20.00
CA ALA A 241 17.40 6.38 -20.28
C ALA A 241 18.16 7.12 -19.15
N THR A 242 17.43 7.77 -18.23
CA THR A 242 17.98 8.45 -17.07
C THR A 242 18.04 7.55 -15.84
N GLY A 243 17.45 6.34 -15.95
CA GLY A 243 17.31 5.34 -14.90
C GLY A 243 16.14 5.61 -13.97
N GLY A 244 15.23 6.52 -14.33
CA GLY A 244 13.93 6.65 -13.69
C GLY A 244 12.93 5.63 -14.21
N LEU A 245 11.64 5.81 -13.86
CA LEU A 245 10.53 5.03 -14.39
C LEU A 245 9.65 5.90 -15.28
N ALA A 246 9.51 5.52 -16.54
CA ALA A 246 8.59 6.13 -17.48
C ALA A 246 7.33 5.29 -17.64
N LEU A 247 6.16 5.93 -17.61
CA LEU A 247 4.89 5.30 -17.97
C LEU A 247 4.88 5.05 -19.48
N VAL A 248 4.91 3.78 -19.90
CA VAL A 248 4.97 3.38 -21.31
C VAL A 248 3.66 2.84 -21.85
N GLY A 249 2.69 2.58 -20.99
CA GLY A 249 1.38 2.09 -21.39
C GLY A 249 0.33 2.26 -20.30
N ARG A 250 -0.90 2.45 -20.73
CA ARG A 250 -2.08 2.52 -19.86
C ARG A 250 -3.26 1.83 -20.52
N GLN A 251 -3.93 0.96 -19.79
CA GLN A 251 -5.10 0.24 -20.27
C GLN A 251 -6.22 0.28 -19.23
N LEU A 252 -7.43 0.56 -19.69
CA LEU A 252 -8.62 0.57 -18.86
C LEU A 252 -9.33 -0.78 -18.98
N PHE A 253 -9.67 -1.38 -17.83
CA PHE A 253 -10.48 -2.59 -17.72
C PHE A 253 -11.82 -2.26 -17.11
N ASN A 254 -12.88 -2.94 -17.55
CA ASN A 254 -14.24 -2.80 -17.03
C ASN A 254 -14.73 -1.35 -16.93
N GLY A 255 -14.24 -0.48 -17.81
CA GLY A 255 -14.58 0.95 -17.83
C GLY A 255 -16.07 1.22 -17.98
N TRP A 256 -16.85 0.23 -18.43
CA TRP A 256 -18.29 0.28 -18.54
C TRP A 256 -19.01 0.54 -17.20
N HIS A 257 -18.46 0.07 -16.07
CA HIS A 257 -19.00 0.35 -14.74
C HIS A 257 -19.04 1.87 -14.46
N ARG A 258 -17.91 2.55 -14.70
CA ARG A 258 -17.83 4.00 -14.53
C ARG A 258 -18.78 4.74 -15.46
N ASP A 259 -18.93 4.25 -16.69
CA ASP A 259 -19.83 4.87 -17.69
C ASP A 259 -21.29 4.62 -17.33
N LEU A 260 -21.63 3.43 -16.82
CA LEU A 260 -22.96 3.11 -16.28
C LEU A 260 -23.29 4.01 -15.08
N GLN A 261 -22.42 4.09 -14.09
CA GLN A 261 -22.62 4.90 -12.89
C GLN A 261 -22.79 6.38 -13.24
N ARG A 262 -22.04 6.89 -14.22
CA ARG A 262 -22.22 8.26 -14.71
C ARG A 262 -23.63 8.46 -15.32
N SER A 263 -24.11 7.51 -16.10
CA SER A 263 -25.46 7.56 -16.69
C SER A 263 -26.54 7.44 -15.62
N ALA A 264 -26.40 6.54 -14.67
CA ALA A 264 -27.32 6.39 -13.54
C ALA A 264 -27.37 7.64 -12.66
N THR A 265 -26.22 8.23 -12.32
CA THR A 265 -26.16 9.48 -11.55
C THR A 265 -26.88 10.63 -12.29
N ARG A 266 -26.65 10.78 -13.61
CA ARG A 266 -27.37 11.78 -14.44
C ARG A 266 -28.86 11.53 -14.44
N PHE A 267 -29.30 10.27 -14.55
CA PHE A 267 -30.70 9.88 -14.51
C PHE A 267 -31.38 10.28 -13.20
N PHE A 268 -30.79 9.89 -12.04
CA PHE A 268 -31.41 10.23 -10.75
C PHE A 268 -31.42 11.73 -10.49
N ALA A 269 -30.37 12.46 -10.90
CA ALA A 269 -30.35 13.92 -10.81
C ALA A 269 -31.44 14.56 -11.70
N ALA A 270 -31.59 14.07 -12.93
CA ALA A 270 -32.64 14.55 -13.87
C ALA A 270 -34.06 14.23 -13.36
N LEU A 271 -34.24 13.05 -12.76
CA LEU A 271 -35.53 12.64 -12.20
C LEU A 271 -35.92 13.53 -11.01
N ALA A 272 -34.98 13.78 -10.11
CA ALA A 272 -35.19 14.66 -8.95
C ALA A 272 -35.48 16.12 -9.36
N ALA A 273 -34.77 16.62 -10.39
CA ALA A 273 -34.94 17.98 -10.89
C ALA A 273 -36.13 18.14 -11.84
N GLY A 274 -36.74 17.06 -12.29
CA GLY A 274 -37.79 17.09 -13.33
C GLY A 274 -37.28 17.50 -14.72
N ASP A 275 -35.97 17.27 -15.00
CA ASP A 275 -35.36 17.58 -16.30
C ASP A 275 -35.79 16.60 -17.38
N ARG A 276 -36.87 17.00 -18.08
CA ARG A 276 -37.51 16.20 -19.15
C ARG A 276 -36.57 15.93 -20.33
N ARG A 277 -35.62 16.83 -20.61
CA ARG A 277 -34.69 16.70 -21.74
C ARG A 277 -33.69 15.59 -21.47
N THR A 278 -33.02 15.64 -20.33
CA THR A 278 -32.07 14.62 -19.92
C THR A 278 -32.76 13.27 -19.71
N LEU A 279 -33.96 13.25 -19.13
CA LEU A 279 -34.75 12.02 -19.02
C LEU A 279 -35.12 11.43 -20.38
N ALA A 280 -35.47 12.23 -21.38
CA ALA A 280 -35.78 11.73 -22.73
C ALA A 280 -34.53 11.16 -23.43
N GLU A 281 -33.36 11.71 -23.15
CA GLU A 281 -32.06 11.18 -23.63
C GLU A 281 -31.74 9.81 -23.01
N LEU A 282 -31.85 9.71 -21.68
CA LEU A 282 -31.44 8.52 -20.92
C LEU A 282 -32.52 7.42 -20.92
N VAL A 283 -33.76 7.74 -21.08
CA VAL A 283 -34.93 6.84 -21.14
C VAL A 283 -35.71 7.12 -22.41
N PRO A 284 -35.32 6.60 -23.57
CA PRO A 284 -35.96 6.91 -24.84
C PRO A 284 -37.44 6.50 -24.92
N ASP A 285 -37.83 5.40 -24.25
CA ASP A 285 -39.21 4.92 -24.21
C ASP A 285 -40.08 5.86 -23.37
N ALA A 286 -41.05 6.52 -24.04
CA ALA A 286 -41.97 7.43 -23.41
C ALA A 286 -42.95 6.74 -22.44
N ALA A 287 -43.33 5.49 -22.71
CA ALA A 287 -44.19 4.71 -21.83
C ALA A 287 -43.46 4.31 -20.55
N LEU A 288 -42.20 3.96 -20.66
CA LEU A 288 -41.34 3.69 -19.49
C LEU A 288 -41.19 4.95 -18.65
N ARG A 289 -40.87 6.10 -19.27
CA ARG A 289 -40.74 7.39 -18.53
C ARG A 289 -42.02 7.76 -17.76
N ALA A 290 -43.16 7.52 -18.34
CA ALA A 290 -44.45 7.83 -17.69
C ALA A 290 -44.77 6.93 -16.49
N ARG A 291 -44.20 5.74 -16.45
CA ARG A 291 -44.36 4.75 -15.34
C ARG A 291 -43.32 4.86 -14.24
N LEU A 292 -42.27 5.64 -14.43
CA LEU A 292 -41.26 5.80 -13.38
C LEU A 292 -41.85 6.42 -12.12
N PRO A 293 -41.64 5.85 -10.95
CA PRO A 293 -42.15 6.41 -9.71
C PRO A 293 -41.47 7.73 -9.38
N ARG A 294 -42.21 8.65 -8.79
CA ARG A 294 -41.64 9.87 -8.21
C ARG A 294 -40.85 9.52 -6.96
N GLY A 295 -39.69 10.17 -6.79
CA GLY A 295 -38.84 9.95 -5.60
C GLY A 295 -38.01 8.68 -5.65
N LEU A 296 -37.80 8.09 -6.83
CA LEU A 296 -36.85 7.00 -7.02
C LEU A 296 -35.45 7.48 -6.77
N THR A 297 -34.74 6.80 -5.87
CA THR A 297 -33.35 7.09 -5.45
C THR A 297 -32.43 5.89 -5.66
N PRO A 298 -31.12 6.09 -5.89
CA PRO A 298 -30.20 4.97 -6.01
C PRO A 298 -30.06 4.25 -4.66
N GLU A 299 -29.96 2.93 -4.70
CA GLU A 299 -29.60 2.11 -3.54
C GLU A 299 -28.15 1.63 -3.67
N PRO A 300 -27.43 1.49 -2.52
CA PRO A 300 -26.08 0.96 -2.49
C PRO A 300 -26.12 -0.56 -2.73
N ALA A 301 -26.03 -0.97 -3.99
CA ALA A 301 -25.92 -2.37 -4.37
C ALA A 301 -24.86 -2.52 -5.46
N CYS A 302 -24.21 -3.68 -5.52
CA CYS A 302 -23.31 -4.00 -6.62
C CYS A 302 -24.08 -4.21 -7.90
N ASP A 303 -23.51 -3.82 -9.04
CA ASP A 303 -24.09 -4.10 -10.36
C ASP A 303 -24.07 -5.62 -10.58
N SER A 304 -25.22 -6.21 -10.86
CA SER A 304 -25.43 -7.66 -10.77
C SER A 304 -24.95 -8.44 -12.00
N GLN A 305 -24.02 -7.93 -12.77
CA GLN A 305 -23.58 -8.62 -13.98
C GLN A 305 -22.08 -8.57 -14.18
N ASN A 306 -21.53 -9.69 -14.54
CA ASN A 306 -20.15 -9.87 -14.86
C ASN A 306 -19.96 -10.43 -16.27
N PRO A 307 -19.97 -9.67 -17.30
CA PRO A 307 -19.06 -9.93 -18.38
C PRO A 307 -18.17 -8.72 -18.64
N ASP A 308 -17.03 -8.94 -19.25
CA ASP A 308 -16.06 -7.90 -19.62
C ASP A 308 -16.69 -6.77 -20.44
N THR A 309 -17.77 -7.06 -21.15
CA THR A 309 -18.53 -6.08 -21.95
C THR A 309 -20.03 -6.37 -21.93
N PRO A 310 -20.73 -6.09 -20.82
CA PRO A 310 -22.17 -6.37 -20.77
C PRO A 310 -22.95 -5.49 -21.73
N SER A 311 -23.95 -6.10 -22.36
CA SER A 311 -24.96 -5.36 -23.15
C SER A 311 -26.08 -4.81 -22.27
N VAL A 312 -26.30 -5.42 -21.12
CA VAL A 312 -27.33 -5.06 -20.12
C VAL A 312 -26.73 -5.08 -18.75
N ALA A 313 -27.09 -4.13 -17.90
CA ALA A 313 -26.73 -4.10 -16.48
C ALA A 313 -27.97 -3.75 -15.64
N ILE A 314 -27.95 -4.15 -14.36
CA ILE A 314 -29.04 -3.85 -13.42
C ILE A 314 -28.51 -2.95 -12.32
N VAL A 315 -29.17 -1.82 -12.11
CA VAL A 315 -28.88 -0.89 -11.00
C VAL A 315 -30.03 -0.95 -10.00
N ALA A 316 -29.72 -1.13 -8.74
CA ALA A 316 -30.70 -1.10 -7.67
C ALA A 316 -31.14 0.34 -7.35
N ALA A 317 -32.41 0.49 -7.08
CA ALA A 317 -33.02 1.74 -6.68
C ALA A 317 -34.14 1.49 -5.67
N GLY A 318 -34.57 2.53 -4.97
CA GLY A 318 -35.67 2.44 -4.00
C GLY A 318 -36.60 3.64 -4.06
N VAL A 319 -37.83 3.43 -3.67
CA VAL A 319 -38.82 4.49 -3.48
C VAL A 319 -39.24 4.52 -2.01
N ALA A 320 -39.16 5.70 -1.39
CA ALA A 320 -39.66 5.90 -0.04
C ALA A 320 -41.14 5.55 0.07
N THR A 321 -41.48 4.70 1.04
CA THR A 321 -42.88 4.34 1.31
C THR A 321 -43.50 5.25 2.36
N PRO A 322 -44.82 5.43 2.39
CA PRO A 322 -45.49 6.22 3.43
C PRO A 322 -45.25 5.70 4.85
N SER A 323 -44.92 4.42 5.00
CA SER A 323 -44.60 3.77 6.31
C SER A 323 -43.15 4.03 6.76
N GLY A 324 -42.35 4.82 6.05
CA GLY A 324 -40.95 5.16 6.38
C GLY A 324 -39.94 4.13 5.93
N GLY A 325 -40.36 3.10 5.17
CA GLY A 325 -39.47 2.13 4.53
C GLY A 325 -39.09 2.51 3.10
N HIS A 326 -38.37 1.62 2.42
CA HIS A 326 -38.05 1.72 1.00
C HIS A 326 -38.64 0.51 0.26
N ALA A 327 -39.35 0.75 -0.85
CA ALA A 327 -39.73 -0.29 -1.79
C ALA A 327 -38.60 -0.45 -2.82
N PRO A 328 -37.96 -1.63 -2.90
CA PRO A 328 -36.85 -1.83 -3.81
C PRO A 328 -37.29 -1.92 -5.28
N TRP A 329 -36.46 -1.40 -6.15
CA TRP A 329 -36.64 -1.40 -7.59
C TRP A 329 -35.42 -1.89 -8.33
N SER A 330 -35.62 -2.63 -9.44
CA SER A 330 -34.58 -2.97 -10.40
C SER A 330 -34.70 -2.07 -11.63
N LEU A 331 -33.57 -1.49 -12.04
CA LEU A 331 -33.43 -0.65 -13.22
C LEU A 331 -32.53 -1.36 -14.23
N TRP A 332 -33.08 -1.76 -15.38
CA TRP A 332 -32.34 -2.40 -16.47
C TRP A 332 -31.77 -1.36 -17.41
N TRP A 333 -30.46 -1.39 -17.60
CA TRP A 333 -29.72 -0.48 -18.47
C TRP A 333 -29.18 -1.25 -19.66
N GLY A 334 -29.49 -0.79 -20.85
CA GLY A 334 -28.96 -1.31 -22.11
C GLY A 334 -27.80 -0.43 -22.62
N ARG A 335 -26.78 -1.05 -23.17
CA ARG A 335 -25.66 -0.34 -23.79
C ARG A 335 -26.01 0.02 -25.23
N ALA A 336 -25.95 1.32 -25.55
CA ALA A 336 -26.09 1.87 -26.88
C ALA A 336 -24.80 2.54 -27.37
N PRO A 337 -24.60 2.82 -28.64
CA PRO A 337 -23.41 3.52 -29.14
C PRO A 337 -23.17 4.88 -28.48
N SER A 338 -24.21 5.54 -28.00
CA SER A 338 -24.17 6.84 -27.30
C SER A 338 -24.03 6.72 -25.78
N GLY A 339 -23.82 5.52 -25.23
CA GLY A 339 -23.73 5.26 -23.80
C GLY A 339 -24.87 4.41 -23.25
N TRP A 340 -24.99 4.35 -21.94
CA TRP A 340 -26.01 3.56 -21.27
C TRP A 340 -27.37 4.26 -21.25
N ARG A 341 -28.43 3.50 -21.47
CA ARG A 341 -29.83 3.95 -21.47
C ARG A 341 -30.69 3.02 -20.64
N LEU A 342 -31.62 3.58 -19.89
CA LEU A 342 -32.62 2.81 -19.14
C LEU A 342 -33.60 2.17 -20.12
N THR A 343 -33.68 0.85 -20.08
CA THR A 343 -34.54 0.04 -20.96
C THR A 343 -35.73 -0.61 -20.24
N GLY A 344 -35.67 -0.66 -18.90
CA GLY A 344 -36.71 -1.21 -18.06
C GLY A 344 -36.61 -0.77 -16.62
N ALA A 345 -37.74 -0.78 -15.92
CA ALA A 345 -37.81 -0.55 -14.47
C ALA A 345 -39.02 -1.31 -13.92
N ALA A 346 -38.82 -2.03 -12.82
CA ALA A 346 -39.89 -2.70 -12.09
C ALA A 346 -39.60 -2.77 -10.60
N PRO A 347 -40.62 -2.83 -9.74
CA PRO A 347 -40.43 -3.14 -8.34
C PRO A 347 -39.86 -4.58 -8.19
N VAL A 348 -38.99 -4.77 -7.19
CA VAL A 348 -38.60 -6.10 -6.78
C VAL A 348 -39.72 -6.67 -5.95
N LEU A 349 -40.35 -7.71 -6.47
CA LEU A 349 -41.38 -8.44 -5.71
C LEU A 349 -40.72 -9.27 -4.64
N GLU A 350 -41.14 -9.12 -3.39
CA GLU A 350 -40.77 -9.95 -2.25
C GLU A 350 -41.35 -11.37 -2.37
#